data_d5b13cbaef6ec621d5983d2f8727d5f4
#
_entry.id   d5b13cbaef6ec621d5983d2f8727d5f4
#
_cell.length_a   1.000
_cell.length_b   1.000
_cell.length_c   1.000
_cell.angle_alpha   90.00
_cell.angle_beta   90.00
_cell.angle_gamma   90.00
#
_symmetry.space_group_name_H-M   'P 1'
#
loop_
_entity.id
_entity.type
_entity.pdbx_description
1 polymer ?
#
loop_
_entity_poly.entity_id
_entity_poly.type
_entity_poly.pdbx_seq_one_letter_code
_entity_poly.pdbx_strand_id
1 'polypeptide(L)'
;MKLRLRLFSMGLALILFASIAVAQQDPKHEAQLRTVHGLITDKGEAPMASAVVFLKNTRSNVVRSYISDDAGNYRFSGLDPNADYEIHAEKDGATSSTRSVSSFDSKKDLVVNLKIDKKKS
;
A
#
# COMPACT_ATOMS: atom_id res chain seq x y z
N MET A 1 9.65 -64.22 -0.35
CA MET A 1 9.53 -63.64 -0.40
C MET A 1 9.18 -62.77 -0.67
N LYS A 2 8.89 -62.67 -0.69
CA LYS A 2 8.66 -61.88 -0.95
C LYS A 2 8.03 -61.01 -0.84
N LEU A 3 7.79 -60.76 -0.58
CA LEU A 3 7.26 -59.91 -0.53
C LEU A 3 6.95 -59.09 -0.28
N ARG A 4 7.06 -59.07 -0.33
CA ARG A 4 6.87 -58.32 -0.14
C ARG A 4 6.85 -57.32 -0.21
N LEU A 5 7.04 -56.99 -0.32
CA LEU A 5 7.12 -55.94 -0.45
C LEU A 5 6.55 -55.12 -0.75
N ARG A 6 6.30 -55.26 -1.07
CA ARG A 6 5.84 -54.44 -1.46
C ARG A 6 5.13 -53.68 -1.14
N LEU A 7 4.87 -53.42 -0.71
CA LEU A 7 4.22 -52.59 -0.44
C LEU A 7 4.24 -51.63 -0.02
N PHE A 8 4.62 -51.50 0.14
CA PHE A 8 4.70 -50.44 0.53
C PHE A 8 4.60 -49.51 0.08
N SER A 9 4.82 -49.61 -0.32
CA SER A 9 4.80 -48.74 -0.88
C SER A 9 3.94 -48.00 -1.02
N MET A 10 3.46 -48.16 -0.96
CA MET A 10 2.69 -47.42 -1.19
C MET A 10 2.32 -46.48 -0.62
N GLY A 11 2.31 -46.40 -0.05
CA GLY A 11 1.88 -45.54 0.46
C GLY A 11 2.28 -44.48 0.35
N LEU A 12 2.73 -44.40 0.15
CA LEU A 12 3.05 -43.35 0.05
C LEU A 12 2.60 -42.43 -0.44
N ALA A 13 2.50 -42.47 -0.66
CA ALA A 13 2.19 -41.64 -1.36
C ALA A 13 1.39 -40.75 -1.08
N LEU A 14 0.94 -40.83 -0.76
CA LEU A 14 0.25 -39.98 -0.67
C LEU A 14 0.37 -39.01 -0.15
N ILE A 15 0.74 -38.91 0.22
CA ILE A 15 0.86 -38.02 0.74
C ILE A 15 0.99 -36.92 0.32
N LEU A 16 1.28 -36.87 -0.01
CA LEU A 16 1.44 -35.86 -0.53
C LEU A 16 0.54 -35.09 -0.70
N PHE A 17 0.00 -35.35 -0.70
CA PHE A 17 -0.82 -34.58 -0.99
C PHE A 17 -1.14 -33.65 -0.43
N ALA A 18 -1.15 -33.70 -0.01
CA ALA A 18 -1.59 -32.94 0.70
C ALA A 18 -1.12 -31.70 0.55
N SER A 19 -0.38 -31.65 0.69
CA SER A 19 0.19 -30.57 0.59
C SER A 19 -0.36 -29.56 -0.02
N ILE A 20 -0.76 -29.67 -0.49
CA ILE A 20 -1.18 -28.83 -1.22
C ILE A 20 -1.93 -27.87 -0.83
N ALA A 21 -2.54 -28.06 -0.32
CA ALA A 21 -3.43 -27.20 -0.12
C ALA A 21 -3.03 -25.91 0.17
N VAL A 22 -2.52 -25.78 0.61
CA VAL A 22 -2.04 -24.72 0.86
C VAL A 22 -2.31 -23.65 0.26
N ALA A 23 -1.94 -23.47 -0.22
CA ALA A 23 -2.02 -22.50 -0.90
C ALA A 23 -3.05 -21.73 -0.95
N GLN A 24 -3.75 -21.71 -0.43
CA GLN A 24 -4.73 -21.05 -0.59
C GLN A 24 -4.76 -19.68 -0.34
N GLN A 25 -3.88 -18.92 -0.40
CA GLN A 25 -3.94 -17.62 -0.37
C GLN A 25 -4.96 -17.08 -1.18
N ASP A 26 -5.59 -16.02 -0.95
CA ASP A 26 -6.56 -15.38 -1.78
C ASP A 26 -5.90 -14.25 -2.52
N PRO A 27 -5.37 -14.50 -3.67
CA PRO A 27 -4.70 -13.48 -4.44
C PRO A 27 -5.62 -12.33 -4.80
N LYS A 28 -6.94 -12.59 -4.94
CA LYS A 28 -7.81 -11.56 -5.28
C LYS A 28 -7.93 -10.56 -4.19
N HIS A 29 -7.92 -10.96 -2.95
CA HIS A 29 -8.03 -10.06 -1.84
C HIS A 29 -6.84 -9.13 -1.79
N GLU A 30 -5.64 -9.64 -1.93
CA GLU A 30 -4.48 -8.84 -1.97
C GLU A 30 -4.46 -7.91 -3.13
N ALA A 31 -4.90 -8.39 -4.28
CA ALA A 31 -4.87 -7.60 -5.48
C ALA A 31 -5.80 -6.41 -5.41
N GLN A 32 -6.73 -6.40 -4.48
CA GLN A 32 -7.66 -5.30 -4.36
C GLN A 32 -7.12 -4.14 -3.53
N LEU A 33 -6.05 -4.34 -2.77
CA LEU A 33 -5.50 -3.27 -1.98
C LEU A 33 -4.83 -2.23 -2.88
N ARG A 34 -4.85 -1.00 -2.43
CA ARG A 34 -4.37 0.10 -3.25
C ARG A 34 -3.14 0.73 -2.65
N THR A 35 -2.40 1.42 -3.49
CA THR A 35 -1.19 2.15 -3.11
C THR A 35 -1.31 3.57 -3.64
N VAL A 36 -0.90 4.53 -2.83
CA VAL A 36 -0.77 5.90 -3.32
C VAL A 36 0.66 6.34 -3.07
N HIS A 37 1.29 6.95 -4.04
CA HIS A 37 2.65 7.40 -3.90
C HIS A 37 2.86 8.65 -4.75
N GLY A 38 3.95 9.32 -4.54
CA GLY A 38 4.23 10.51 -5.33
C GLY A 38 5.44 11.26 -4.83
N LEU A 39 5.57 12.48 -5.31
CA LEU A 39 6.68 13.35 -5.03
C LEU A 39 6.19 14.58 -4.27
N ILE A 40 6.93 14.95 -3.23
CA ILE A 40 6.66 16.18 -2.50
C ILE A 40 7.64 17.22 -3.01
N THR A 41 7.12 18.38 -3.40
CA THR A 41 7.96 19.47 -3.88
C THR A 41 7.67 20.75 -3.14
N ASP A 42 8.59 21.69 -3.22
CA ASP A 42 8.37 23.03 -2.68
C ASP A 42 7.75 23.93 -3.75
N LYS A 43 7.62 25.20 -3.44
CA LYS A 43 7.01 26.17 -4.34
C LYS A 43 7.74 26.25 -5.68
N GLY A 44 9.04 26.07 -5.68
CA GLY A 44 9.85 26.10 -6.90
C GLY A 44 9.97 24.75 -7.57
N GLU A 45 9.18 23.78 -7.12
CA GLU A 45 9.16 22.42 -7.68
C GLU A 45 10.41 21.60 -7.42
N ALA A 46 11.19 21.97 -6.42
CA ALA A 46 12.32 21.15 -6.00
C ALA A 46 11.83 20.05 -5.06
N PRO A 47 12.38 18.85 -5.17
CA PRO A 47 12.00 17.76 -4.26
C PRO A 47 12.26 18.14 -2.80
N MET A 48 11.38 17.72 -1.93
CA MET A 48 11.44 18.11 -0.54
C MET A 48 11.57 16.91 0.37
N ALA A 49 12.74 16.78 0.99
CA ALA A 49 12.99 15.71 1.94
C ALA A 49 12.36 16.05 3.28
N SER A 50 12.07 15.05 4.05
CA SER A 50 11.61 15.19 5.43
C SER A 50 10.32 15.94 5.60
N ALA A 51 9.47 15.93 4.57
CA ALA A 51 8.12 16.46 4.69
C ALA A 51 7.23 15.38 5.28
N VAL A 52 6.29 15.77 6.11
CA VAL A 52 5.37 14.80 6.70
C VAL A 52 4.12 14.74 5.84
N VAL A 53 3.81 13.57 5.35
CA VAL A 53 2.64 13.35 4.52
C VAL A 53 1.59 12.68 5.39
N PHE A 54 0.37 13.23 5.38
CA PHE A 54 -0.73 12.70 6.17
C PHE A 54 -1.79 12.11 5.26
N LEU A 55 -2.25 10.93 5.59
CA LEU A 55 -3.30 10.24 4.86
C LEU A 55 -4.41 9.91 5.83
N LYS A 56 -5.60 10.44 5.58
CA LYS A 56 -6.74 10.23 6.46
C LYS A 56 -7.81 9.42 5.76
N ASN A 57 -8.25 8.34 6.39
CA ASN A 57 -9.42 7.61 5.94
C ASN A 57 -10.64 8.41 6.37
N THR A 58 -11.43 8.88 5.41
CA THR A 58 -12.51 9.81 5.73
C THR A 58 -13.67 9.16 6.46
N ARG A 59 -13.77 7.83 6.39
CA ARG A 59 -14.84 7.14 7.07
C ARG A 59 -14.47 6.89 8.54
N SER A 60 -13.28 6.41 8.80
CA SER A 60 -12.84 6.06 10.15
C SER A 60 -12.13 7.19 10.86
N ASN A 61 -11.67 8.20 10.10
CA ASN A 61 -10.84 9.30 10.60
C ASN A 61 -9.47 8.84 11.10
N VAL A 62 -9.07 7.64 10.76
CA VAL A 62 -7.73 7.15 11.10
C VAL A 62 -6.71 7.84 10.19
N VAL A 63 -5.66 8.37 10.78
CA VAL A 63 -4.61 9.08 10.06
C VAL A 63 -3.32 8.29 10.11
N ARG A 64 -2.70 8.13 8.95
CA ARG A 64 -1.36 7.54 8.83
C ARG A 64 -0.42 8.64 8.37
N SER A 65 0.84 8.53 8.68
CA SER A 65 1.82 9.51 8.21
C SER A 65 3.03 8.82 7.64
N TYR A 66 3.75 9.55 6.81
CA TYR A 66 4.96 9.07 6.15
C TYR A 66 5.90 10.26 5.98
N ILE A 67 7.18 10.07 6.22
CA ILE A 67 8.15 11.15 6.06
C ILE A 67 8.83 10.96 4.71
N SER A 68 8.79 11.98 3.86
CA SER A 68 9.36 11.85 2.52
C SER A 68 10.86 11.62 2.62
N ASP A 69 11.39 10.86 1.65
CA ASP A 69 12.80 10.53 1.61
C ASP A 69 13.62 11.69 1.01
N ASP A 70 14.92 11.47 0.86
CA ASP A 70 15.81 12.52 0.37
C ASP A 70 15.46 13.02 -1.01
N ALA A 71 14.80 12.21 -1.81
CA ALA A 71 14.36 12.59 -3.15
C ALA A 71 12.93 13.13 -3.17
N GLY A 72 12.30 13.27 -2.00
CA GLY A 72 10.95 13.79 -1.90
C GLY A 72 9.86 12.76 -2.11
N ASN A 73 10.19 11.49 -2.19
CA ASN A 73 9.20 10.46 -2.46
C ASN A 73 8.47 10.02 -1.21
N TYR A 74 7.20 9.65 -1.37
CA TYR A 74 6.40 9.07 -0.29
C TYR A 74 5.56 7.94 -0.86
N ARG A 75 5.08 7.07 0.04
CA ARG A 75 4.28 5.93 -0.39
C ARG A 75 3.43 5.40 0.74
N PHE A 76 2.16 5.12 0.46
CA PHE A 76 1.26 4.42 1.37
C PHE A 76 0.72 3.20 0.65
N SER A 77 0.85 2.04 1.26
CA SER A 77 0.39 0.78 0.69
C SER A 77 -0.71 0.19 1.55
N GLY A 78 -1.38 -0.80 1.05
CA GLY A 78 -2.38 -1.54 1.81
C GLY A 78 -3.65 -0.76 2.06
N LEU A 79 -4.02 0.12 1.15
CA LEU A 79 -5.20 0.95 1.36
C LEU A 79 -6.47 0.20 0.97
N ASP A 80 -7.53 0.45 1.71
CA ASP A 80 -8.83 -0.17 1.47
C ASP A 80 -9.42 0.37 0.17
N PRO A 81 -9.72 -0.49 -0.80
CA PRO A 81 -10.28 -0.02 -2.06
C PRO A 81 -11.69 0.55 -1.93
N ASN A 82 -12.35 0.29 -0.83
CA ASN A 82 -13.70 0.79 -0.60
C ASN A 82 -13.74 2.04 0.25
N ALA A 83 -12.61 2.60 0.60
CA ALA A 83 -12.55 3.80 1.43
C ALA A 83 -12.06 4.99 0.62
N ASP A 84 -12.51 6.17 1.02
CA ASP A 84 -12.00 7.42 0.46
C ASP A 84 -10.97 7.96 1.43
N TYR A 85 -9.96 8.60 0.89
CA TYR A 85 -8.88 9.16 1.70
C TYR A 85 -8.62 10.61 1.31
N GLU A 86 -8.06 11.36 2.24
CA GLU A 86 -7.54 12.70 1.98
C GLU A 86 -6.07 12.71 2.30
N ILE A 87 -5.28 13.38 1.48
CA ILE A 87 -3.84 13.38 1.63
C ILE A 87 -3.29 14.79 1.47
N HIS A 88 -2.37 15.17 2.34
CA HIS A 88 -1.66 16.44 2.22
C HIS A 88 -0.29 16.29 2.89
N ALA A 89 0.59 17.26 2.65
CA ALA A 89 1.93 17.24 3.22
C ALA A 89 2.21 18.56 3.91
N GLU A 90 3.10 18.51 4.90
CA GLU A 90 3.49 19.69 5.68
C GLU A 90 4.98 19.68 5.95
N LYS A 91 5.57 20.85 5.96
CA LYS A 91 6.96 21.03 6.40
C LYS A 91 7.20 22.47 6.80
N ASP A 92 7.83 22.66 7.96
CA ASP A 92 8.30 23.99 8.40
C ASP A 92 7.23 25.09 8.34
N GLY A 93 6.03 24.75 8.78
CA GLY A 93 4.96 25.74 8.83
C GLY A 93 4.25 25.99 7.52
N ALA A 94 4.55 25.18 6.52
CA ALA A 94 3.88 25.28 5.21
C ALA A 94 3.16 23.98 4.92
N THR A 95 2.19 24.03 4.04
CA THR A 95 1.36 22.86 3.72
C THR A 95 1.06 22.83 2.22
N SER A 96 0.71 21.66 1.75
CA SER A 96 0.17 21.48 0.41
C SER A 96 -1.34 21.58 0.45
N SER A 97 -1.95 21.64 -0.73
CA SER A 97 -3.40 21.44 -0.84
C SER A 97 -3.73 20.03 -0.44
N THR A 98 -4.94 19.82 0.03
CA THR A 98 -5.43 18.47 0.33
C THR A 98 -5.97 17.87 -0.96
N ARG A 99 -5.59 16.64 -1.23
CA ARG A 99 -6.05 15.91 -2.41
C ARG A 99 -6.88 14.72 -1.96
N SER A 100 -7.85 14.37 -2.77
CA SER A 100 -8.75 13.25 -2.46
C SER A 100 -8.35 12.02 -3.25
N VAL A 101 -8.46 10.88 -2.61
CA VAL A 101 -8.27 9.58 -3.25
C VAL A 101 -9.61 8.86 -3.12
N SER A 102 -10.33 8.76 -4.23
CA SER A 102 -11.70 8.27 -4.23
C SER A 102 -11.76 6.76 -4.40
N SER A 103 -12.69 6.15 -3.70
CA SER A 103 -12.95 4.72 -3.87
C SER A 103 -13.54 4.41 -5.24
N PHE A 104 -14.06 5.42 -5.93
CA PHE A 104 -14.58 5.21 -7.27
C PHE A 104 -13.48 5.12 -8.33
N ASP A 105 -12.27 5.54 -8.00
CA ASP A 105 -11.15 5.38 -8.91
C ASP A 105 -10.69 3.93 -8.82
N SER A 106 -10.73 3.22 -9.91
CA SER A 106 -10.44 1.78 -9.89
C SER A 106 -8.95 1.44 -9.96
N LYS A 107 -8.08 2.44 -10.06
CA LYS A 107 -6.66 2.15 -10.14
C LYS A 107 -6.14 1.64 -8.82
N LYS A 108 -5.29 0.63 -8.87
CA LYS A 108 -4.68 0.11 -7.68
C LYS A 108 -3.46 0.91 -7.27
N ASP A 109 -2.84 1.59 -8.20
CA ASP A 109 -1.62 2.34 -7.99
C ASP A 109 -1.86 3.77 -8.43
N LEU A 110 -1.92 4.68 -7.48
CA LEU A 110 -2.24 6.07 -7.76
C LEU A 110 -1.04 6.96 -7.51
N VAL A 111 -0.79 7.87 -8.41
CA VAL A 111 0.28 8.84 -8.26
C VAL A 111 -0.34 10.18 -7.88
N VAL A 112 0.02 10.69 -6.72
CA VAL A 112 -0.47 11.99 -6.24
C VAL A 112 0.75 12.80 -5.80
N ASN A 113 1.08 13.81 -6.58
CA ASN A 113 2.19 14.69 -6.24
C ASN A 113 1.65 15.87 -5.44
N LEU A 114 2.40 16.29 -4.44
CA LEU A 114 1.95 17.35 -3.53
C LEU A 114 2.99 18.46 -3.51
N LYS A 115 2.52 19.69 -3.64
CA LYS A 115 3.40 20.86 -3.62
C LYS A 115 3.12 21.63 -2.34
N ILE A 116 4.15 21.83 -1.53
CA ILE A 116 4.03 22.57 -0.29
C ILE A 116 4.23 24.05 -0.62
N ASP A 117 3.15 24.74 -0.87
CA ASP A 117 3.21 26.12 -1.34
C ASP A 117 2.28 27.07 -0.57
N LYS A 118 1.66 26.58 0.52
CA LYS A 118 0.76 27.43 1.29
C LYS A 118 1.26 27.55 2.71
N LYS A 119 1.08 28.73 3.28
CA LYS A 119 1.43 28.91 4.66
C LYS A 119 0.38 28.23 5.50
N LYS A 120 0.81 27.50 6.51
CA LYS A 120 -0.11 26.83 7.38
C LYS A 120 -0.70 27.86 8.33
N SER A 121 -2.00 27.87 8.48
CA SER A 121 -2.67 28.86 9.34
C SER A 121 -2.95 28.34 10.74
#